data_84c8a2169e852d2ae7bcc896da70b408
#
_entry.id   84c8a2169e852d2ae7bcc896da70b408
#
_cell.length_a   1.000
_cell.length_b   1.000
_cell.length_c   1.000
_cell.angle_alpha   90.00
_cell.angle_beta   90.00
_cell.angle_gamma   90.00
#
_symmetry.space_group_name_H-M   'P 1'
#
loop_
_entity.id
_entity.type
_entity.pdbx_description
1 polymer ?
#
loop_
_entity_poly.entity_id
_entity_poly.type
_entity_poly.pdbx_seq_one_letter_code
_entity_poly.pdbx_strand_id
1 'polypeptide(L)'
;MLEVTLDTARGPLAALRGGDPSGPKLLCLHGWLDNAASFLPLAPHLAHFDWVALDLPGHGASSHRAPGYDYAFADWLHDVLDALDSLDWPRADLLGHSMGGAIACVLAAAAPARVRRVALVEALGPVAGDPAKAGERIRDAVSARRDKPARPPRVLPDVATAVAARLVASRMSPEAARLIVERNLREVEGGYAWRSDPRLTWPGHLRMDEATIQAMLRAIEAPVRVVAADPAPPYFSPEVREARLACLREASVLVLPGSHHLHMEQPDAVAAALLGFLRD
;
A
#
# COMPACT_ATOMS: atom_id res chain seq x y z
N MET A 1 -8.20 12.50 14.91
CA MET A 1 -7.71 11.22 14.38
C MET A 1 -7.80 10.18 15.48
N LEU A 2 -8.32 8.99 15.17
CA LEU A 2 -8.56 7.88 16.09
C LEU A 2 -7.84 6.64 15.59
N GLU A 3 -7.33 5.84 16.49
CA GLU A 3 -6.93 4.46 16.18
C GLU A 3 -8.17 3.57 16.29
N VAL A 4 -8.43 2.76 15.27
CA VAL A 4 -9.59 1.88 15.20
C VAL A 4 -9.16 0.47 14.82
N THR A 5 -9.95 -0.51 15.27
CA THR A 5 -9.81 -1.90 14.85
C THR A 5 -11.07 -2.30 14.11
N LEU A 6 -10.89 -2.84 12.91
CA LEU A 6 -11.96 -3.37 12.09
C LEU A 6 -11.99 -4.89 12.27
N ASP A 7 -13.11 -5.39 12.76
CA ASP A 7 -13.33 -6.83 12.87
C ASP A 7 -13.69 -7.37 11.49
N THR A 8 -12.87 -8.28 10.97
CA THR A 8 -13.08 -8.90 9.67
C THR A 8 -13.05 -10.43 9.77
N ALA A 9 -13.67 -11.09 8.79
CA ALA A 9 -13.70 -12.55 8.75
C ALA A 9 -12.30 -13.20 8.69
N ARG A 10 -11.28 -12.43 8.24
CA ARG A 10 -9.89 -12.90 8.07
C ARG A 10 -8.97 -12.49 9.22
N GLY A 11 -9.51 -11.85 10.26
CA GLY A 11 -8.83 -11.36 11.43
C GLY A 11 -8.86 -9.83 11.53
N PRO A 12 -8.59 -9.28 12.72
CA PRO A 12 -8.71 -7.85 12.97
C PRO A 12 -7.67 -7.05 12.17
N LEU A 13 -8.12 -5.95 11.58
CA LEU A 13 -7.29 -4.96 10.90
C LEU A 13 -7.23 -3.67 11.72
N ALA A 14 -6.03 -3.21 12.02
CA ALA A 14 -5.83 -1.91 12.63
C ALA A 14 -5.87 -0.82 11.55
N ALA A 15 -6.36 0.35 11.94
CA ALA A 15 -6.41 1.50 11.04
C ALA A 15 -6.34 2.82 11.80
N LEU A 16 -5.98 3.88 11.08
CA LEU A 16 -6.15 5.26 11.51
C LEU A 16 -7.36 5.85 10.80
N ARG A 17 -8.28 6.49 11.54
CA ARG A 17 -9.46 7.16 11.01
C ARG A 17 -9.47 8.63 11.39
N GLY A 18 -9.90 9.49 10.48
CA GLY A 18 -10.02 10.91 10.73
C GLY A 18 -10.92 11.62 9.73
N GLY A 19 -10.95 12.95 9.86
CA GLY A 19 -11.74 13.82 9.02
C GLY A 19 -13.20 13.93 9.45
N ASP A 20 -14.07 14.19 8.48
CA ASP A 20 -15.51 14.40 8.69
C ASP A 20 -16.27 13.08 8.45
N PRO A 21 -16.89 12.47 9.48
CA PRO A 21 -17.66 11.22 9.31
C PRO A 21 -18.82 11.32 8.31
N SER A 22 -19.30 12.52 8.00
CA SER A 22 -20.34 12.79 7.00
C SER A 22 -19.77 12.99 5.58
N GLY A 23 -18.45 13.12 5.47
CA GLY A 23 -17.75 13.36 4.21
C GLY A 23 -17.69 12.15 3.28
N PRO A 24 -17.18 12.35 2.05
CA PRO A 24 -16.92 11.27 1.12
C PRO A 24 -15.99 10.22 1.73
N LYS A 25 -16.28 8.94 1.48
CA LYS A 25 -15.52 7.81 2.03
C LYS A 25 -14.22 7.63 1.28
N LEU A 26 -13.08 7.67 2.00
CA LEU A 26 -11.75 7.56 1.42
C LEU A 26 -10.94 6.48 2.16
N LEU A 27 -10.63 5.38 1.46
CA LEU A 27 -9.80 4.33 1.99
C LEU A 27 -8.36 4.49 1.49
N CYS A 28 -7.40 4.57 2.42
CA CYS A 28 -5.98 4.76 2.12
C CYS A 28 -5.23 3.43 2.31
N LEU A 29 -4.44 3.03 1.31
CA LEU A 29 -3.70 1.77 1.23
C LEU A 29 -2.20 2.04 1.06
N HIS A 30 -1.41 1.62 2.03
CA HIS A 30 0.03 1.91 2.12
C HIS A 30 0.90 0.99 1.24
N GLY A 31 2.18 1.36 1.08
CA GLY A 31 3.21 0.60 0.39
C GLY A 31 3.70 -0.64 1.16
N TRP A 32 4.49 -1.49 0.47
CA TRP A 32 5.08 -2.68 1.08
C TRP A 32 6.04 -2.32 2.22
N LEU A 33 5.85 -2.96 3.38
CA LEU A 33 6.55 -2.70 4.65
C LEU A 33 6.38 -1.26 5.21
N ASP A 34 5.39 -0.50 4.69
CA ASP A 34 4.86 0.70 5.33
C ASP A 34 3.71 0.31 6.27
N ASN A 35 2.90 1.28 6.65
CA ASN A 35 1.69 1.13 7.45
C ASN A 35 0.81 2.38 7.34
N ALA A 36 -0.30 2.41 8.06
CA ALA A 36 -1.25 3.53 8.04
C ALA A 36 -0.62 4.90 8.34
N ALA A 37 0.47 4.94 9.14
CA ALA A 37 1.14 6.19 9.47
C ALA A 37 1.79 6.88 8.26
N SER A 38 1.95 6.19 7.13
CA SER A 38 2.43 6.81 5.89
C SER A 38 1.49 7.90 5.37
N PHE A 39 0.22 7.90 5.77
CA PHE A 39 -0.76 8.93 5.38
C PHE A 39 -0.89 10.07 6.39
N LEU A 40 -0.16 10.04 7.52
CA LEU A 40 -0.22 11.11 8.53
C LEU A 40 0.15 12.50 8.00
N PRO A 41 1.17 12.65 7.13
CA PRO A 41 1.48 13.95 6.56
C PRO A 41 0.35 14.51 5.67
N LEU A 42 -0.44 13.63 5.02
CA LEU A 42 -1.62 14.05 4.24
C LEU A 42 -2.86 14.32 5.09
N ALA A 43 -2.93 13.81 6.31
CA ALA A 43 -4.12 13.89 7.16
C ALA A 43 -4.72 15.30 7.33
N PRO A 44 -3.93 16.39 7.47
CA PRO A 44 -4.48 17.74 7.54
C PRO A 44 -5.29 18.15 6.30
N HIS A 45 -4.91 17.64 5.13
CA HIS A 45 -5.59 17.92 3.86
C HIS A 45 -6.84 17.09 3.64
N LEU A 46 -7.00 15.99 4.38
CA LEU A 46 -8.11 15.04 4.26
C LEU A 46 -9.28 15.37 5.19
N ALA A 47 -9.29 16.54 5.85
CA ALA A 47 -10.29 16.90 6.86
C ALA A 47 -11.75 16.84 6.38
N HIS A 48 -12.01 16.98 5.08
CA HIS A 48 -13.36 16.94 4.49
C HIS A 48 -13.83 15.53 4.10
N PHE A 49 -12.97 14.51 4.23
CA PHE A 49 -13.30 13.11 3.95
C PHE A 49 -13.53 12.37 5.26
N ASP A 50 -14.37 11.34 5.23
CA ASP A 50 -14.29 10.27 6.22
C ASP A 50 -13.21 9.31 5.72
N TRP A 51 -11.98 9.53 6.17
CA TRP A 51 -10.86 8.74 5.70
C TRP A 51 -10.41 7.69 6.70
N VAL A 52 -10.06 6.53 6.16
CA VAL A 52 -9.48 5.41 6.91
C VAL A 52 -8.21 4.96 6.21
N ALA A 53 -7.09 4.95 6.93
CA ALA A 53 -5.83 4.37 6.47
C ALA A 53 -5.63 3.02 7.15
N LEU A 54 -5.62 1.94 6.36
CA LEU A 54 -5.47 0.57 6.89
C LEU A 54 -4.00 0.27 7.18
N ASP A 55 -3.75 -0.49 8.23
CA ASP A 55 -2.59 -1.38 8.25
C ASP A 55 -3.00 -2.67 7.52
N LEU A 56 -2.41 -2.95 6.38
CA LEU A 56 -2.68 -4.20 5.65
C LEU A 56 -2.22 -5.41 6.48
N PRO A 57 -2.84 -6.60 6.34
CA PRO A 57 -2.44 -7.79 7.10
C PRO A 57 -0.92 -8.01 7.12
N GLY A 58 -0.38 -8.29 8.29
CA GLY A 58 1.06 -8.47 8.49
C GLY A 58 1.86 -7.18 8.65
N HIS A 59 1.25 -6.01 8.50
CA HIS A 59 1.88 -4.71 8.65
C HIS A 59 1.32 -3.96 9.86
N GLY A 60 2.12 -3.01 10.37
CA GLY A 60 1.70 -2.13 11.45
C GLY A 60 1.15 -2.89 12.66
N ALA A 61 -0.06 -2.51 13.11
CA ALA A 61 -0.74 -3.14 14.23
C ALA A 61 -1.80 -4.19 13.83
N SER A 62 -1.97 -4.45 12.52
CA SER A 62 -2.89 -5.47 12.02
C SER A 62 -2.43 -6.89 12.32
N SER A 63 -3.39 -7.82 12.35
CA SER A 63 -3.13 -9.24 12.56
C SER A 63 -2.22 -9.84 11.48
N HIS A 64 -1.45 -10.82 11.88
CA HIS A 64 -0.71 -11.65 10.94
C HIS A 64 -1.60 -12.75 10.37
N ARG A 65 -1.30 -13.23 9.17
CA ARG A 65 -1.90 -14.47 8.64
C ARG A 65 -1.60 -15.64 9.57
N ALA A 66 -2.52 -16.58 9.66
CA ALA A 66 -2.31 -17.80 10.42
C ALA A 66 -1.01 -18.52 9.99
N PRO A 67 -0.36 -19.28 10.88
CA PRO A 67 0.79 -20.10 10.51
C PRO A 67 0.48 -20.99 9.31
N GLY A 68 1.41 -21.08 8.36
CA GLY A 68 1.25 -21.88 7.14
C GLY A 68 0.62 -21.12 5.95
N TYR A 69 0.09 -19.92 6.16
CA TYR A 69 -0.42 -19.07 5.08
C TYR A 69 0.59 -17.99 4.70
N ASP A 70 0.62 -17.65 3.42
CA ASP A 70 1.46 -16.59 2.85
C ASP A 70 0.68 -15.29 2.69
N TYR A 71 1.39 -14.24 2.26
CA TYR A 71 0.83 -12.97 1.83
C TYR A 71 0.78 -12.93 0.29
N ALA A 72 -0.13 -13.73 -0.29
CA ALA A 72 -0.35 -13.67 -1.72
C ALA A 72 -1.02 -12.34 -2.09
N PHE A 73 -0.60 -11.74 -3.22
CA PHE A 73 -1.08 -10.41 -3.62
C PHE A 73 -2.62 -10.36 -3.74
N ALA A 74 -3.22 -11.41 -4.29
CA ALA A 74 -4.67 -11.47 -4.48
C ALA A 74 -5.47 -11.50 -3.15
N ASP A 75 -4.87 -11.99 -2.07
CA ASP A 75 -5.56 -12.09 -0.79
C ASP A 75 -5.87 -10.71 -0.18
N TRP A 76 -5.02 -9.70 -0.42
CA TRP A 76 -5.26 -8.34 0.06
C TRP A 76 -6.52 -7.70 -0.55
N LEU A 77 -6.99 -8.15 -1.71
CA LEU A 77 -8.25 -7.67 -2.27
C LEU A 77 -9.43 -8.01 -1.37
N HIS A 78 -9.43 -9.22 -0.83
CA HIS A 78 -10.48 -9.65 0.11
C HIS A 78 -10.37 -8.92 1.44
N ASP A 79 -9.14 -8.67 1.94
CA ASP A 79 -8.97 -7.91 3.18
C ASP A 79 -9.48 -6.47 3.04
N VAL A 80 -9.28 -5.84 1.87
CA VAL A 80 -9.79 -4.49 1.59
C VAL A 80 -11.31 -4.50 1.46
N LEU A 81 -11.91 -5.51 0.83
CA LEU A 81 -13.37 -5.67 0.77
C LEU A 81 -13.96 -5.89 2.16
N ASP A 82 -13.37 -6.78 2.95
CA ASP A 82 -13.78 -7.03 4.33
C ASP A 82 -13.71 -5.75 5.19
N ALA A 83 -12.67 -4.92 4.98
CA ALA A 83 -12.55 -3.63 5.65
C ALA A 83 -13.66 -2.65 5.25
N LEU A 84 -13.99 -2.56 3.96
CA LEU A 84 -15.12 -1.76 3.48
C LEU A 84 -16.45 -2.24 4.08
N ASP A 85 -16.64 -3.54 4.18
CA ASP A 85 -17.85 -4.12 4.78
C ASP A 85 -17.92 -3.86 6.29
N SER A 86 -16.82 -3.99 7.03
CA SER A 86 -16.72 -3.65 8.46
C SER A 86 -16.97 -2.17 8.75
N LEU A 87 -16.72 -1.30 7.78
CA LEU A 87 -16.97 0.14 7.87
C LEU A 87 -18.40 0.53 7.45
N ASP A 88 -19.22 -0.41 6.98
CA ASP A 88 -20.51 -0.14 6.34
C ASP A 88 -20.35 0.83 5.12
N TRP A 89 -19.26 0.69 4.38
CA TRP A 89 -18.98 1.49 3.19
C TRP A 89 -19.29 0.68 1.91
N PRO A 90 -20.47 0.82 1.32
CA PRO A 90 -20.83 0.09 0.11
C PRO A 90 -19.93 0.48 -1.07
N ARG A 91 -19.40 1.70 -1.06
CA ARG A 91 -18.53 2.26 -2.10
C ARG A 91 -17.62 3.32 -1.50
N ALA A 92 -16.36 3.38 -1.95
CA ALA A 92 -15.39 4.37 -1.48
C ALA A 92 -14.46 4.86 -2.61
N ASP A 93 -13.82 5.99 -2.38
CA ASP A 93 -12.61 6.38 -3.11
C ASP A 93 -11.42 5.62 -2.53
N LEU A 94 -10.45 5.29 -3.37
CA LEU A 94 -9.21 4.65 -2.95
C LEU A 94 -8.04 5.59 -3.15
N LEU A 95 -7.22 5.75 -2.12
CA LEU A 95 -5.91 6.41 -2.20
C LEU A 95 -4.83 5.37 -1.92
N GLY A 96 -4.07 5.00 -2.95
CA GLY A 96 -3.06 3.96 -2.82
C GLY A 96 -1.65 4.46 -3.09
N HIS A 97 -0.70 4.10 -2.21
CA HIS A 97 0.73 4.30 -2.42
C HIS A 97 1.40 2.98 -2.80
N SER A 98 2.20 2.97 -3.87
CA SER A 98 3.05 1.83 -4.25
C SER A 98 2.26 0.51 -4.30
N MET A 99 2.53 -0.46 -3.43
CA MET A 99 1.78 -1.73 -3.32
C MET A 99 0.29 -1.49 -3.07
N GLY A 100 -0.08 -0.55 -2.20
CA GLY A 100 -1.47 -0.17 -1.97
C GLY A 100 -2.15 0.39 -3.21
N GLY A 101 -1.41 1.12 -4.05
CA GLY A 101 -1.89 1.58 -5.36
C GLY A 101 -2.10 0.43 -6.34
N ALA A 102 -1.22 -0.58 -6.33
CA ALA A 102 -1.41 -1.79 -7.12
C ALA A 102 -2.67 -2.56 -6.68
N ILE A 103 -2.89 -2.68 -5.36
CA ILE A 103 -4.10 -3.30 -4.78
C ILE A 103 -5.34 -2.52 -5.22
N ALA A 104 -5.31 -1.18 -5.13
CA ALA A 104 -6.42 -0.32 -5.54
C ALA A 104 -6.80 -0.49 -7.02
N CYS A 105 -5.81 -0.59 -7.92
CA CYS A 105 -6.05 -0.86 -9.34
C CYS A 105 -6.73 -2.21 -9.57
N VAL A 106 -6.21 -3.27 -8.94
CA VAL A 106 -6.78 -4.62 -9.14
C VAL A 106 -8.17 -4.71 -8.50
N LEU A 107 -8.40 -4.08 -7.36
CA LEU A 107 -9.71 -4.00 -6.73
C LEU A 107 -10.73 -3.25 -7.60
N ALA A 108 -10.32 -2.11 -8.19
CA ALA A 108 -11.18 -1.34 -9.08
C ALA A 108 -11.60 -2.12 -10.33
N ALA A 109 -10.71 -3.00 -10.85
CA ALA A 109 -11.03 -3.90 -11.95
C ALA A 109 -11.92 -5.08 -11.53
N ALA A 110 -11.69 -5.63 -10.33
CA ALA A 110 -12.38 -6.83 -9.84
C ALA A 110 -13.76 -6.54 -9.21
N ALA A 111 -13.92 -5.36 -8.61
CA ALA A 111 -15.13 -4.96 -7.90
C ALA A 111 -15.52 -3.50 -8.21
N PRO A 112 -15.83 -3.16 -9.48
CA PRO A 112 -16.06 -1.77 -9.91
C PRO A 112 -17.19 -1.08 -9.15
N ALA A 113 -18.21 -1.80 -8.72
CA ALA A 113 -19.30 -1.26 -7.89
C ALA A 113 -18.85 -0.74 -6.52
N ARG A 114 -17.70 -1.22 -6.01
CA ARG A 114 -17.15 -0.84 -4.69
C ARG A 114 -16.23 0.37 -4.75
N VAL A 115 -15.80 0.80 -5.96
CA VAL A 115 -14.79 1.85 -6.14
C VAL A 115 -15.38 3.02 -6.93
N ARG A 116 -15.33 4.22 -6.34
CA ARG A 116 -15.82 5.45 -6.98
C ARG A 116 -14.73 6.11 -7.84
N ARG A 117 -13.56 6.33 -7.27
CA ARG A 117 -12.35 6.91 -7.88
C ARG A 117 -11.11 6.26 -7.35
N VAL A 118 -10.02 6.32 -8.10
CA VAL A 118 -8.71 5.78 -7.71
C VAL A 118 -7.66 6.87 -7.80
N ALA A 119 -7.14 7.29 -6.66
CA ALA A 119 -6.01 8.20 -6.53
C ALA A 119 -4.74 7.39 -6.19
N LEU A 120 -3.67 7.57 -6.94
CA LEU A 120 -2.47 6.77 -6.85
C LEU A 120 -1.24 7.64 -6.63
N VAL A 121 -0.35 7.19 -5.76
CA VAL A 121 0.98 7.75 -5.61
C VAL A 121 2.00 6.67 -5.91
N GLU A 122 2.86 6.92 -6.90
CA GLU A 122 3.96 6.03 -7.29
C GLU A 122 3.52 4.59 -7.65
N ALA A 123 2.35 4.46 -8.26
CA ALA A 123 1.83 3.20 -8.77
C ALA A 123 0.83 3.41 -9.91
N LEU A 124 0.74 2.41 -10.79
CA LEU A 124 -0.38 2.20 -11.71
C LEU A 124 -0.44 0.70 -12.06
N GLY A 125 -1.03 -0.08 -11.14
CA GLY A 125 -1.05 -1.53 -11.20
C GLY A 125 0.19 -2.20 -10.58
N PRO A 126 0.22 -3.54 -10.52
CA PRO A 126 1.32 -4.31 -9.95
C PRO A 126 2.65 -4.14 -10.70
N VAL A 127 3.76 -4.46 -10.02
CA VAL A 127 5.07 -4.57 -10.68
C VAL A 127 5.07 -5.82 -11.56
N ALA A 128 5.34 -5.65 -12.84
CA ALA A 128 5.35 -6.74 -13.80
C ALA A 128 6.43 -7.79 -13.49
N GLY A 129 6.10 -9.04 -13.75
CA GLY A 129 7.04 -10.14 -13.72
C GLY A 129 7.49 -10.53 -15.12
N ASP A 130 8.75 -10.93 -15.25
CA ASP A 130 9.25 -11.55 -16.46
C ASP A 130 8.69 -12.99 -16.56
N PRO A 131 7.87 -13.33 -17.57
CA PRO A 131 7.34 -14.69 -17.74
C PRO A 131 8.42 -15.74 -17.95
N ALA A 132 9.57 -15.39 -18.54
CA ALA A 132 10.69 -16.31 -18.70
C ALA A 132 11.29 -16.77 -17.36
N LYS A 133 11.13 -15.97 -16.30
CA LYS A 133 11.61 -16.29 -14.95
C LYS A 133 10.54 -16.89 -14.04
N ALA A 134 9.37 -17.26 -14.56
CA ALA A 134 8.28 -17.80 -13.73
C ALA A 134 8.67 -19.05 -12.95
N GLY A 135 9.33 -20.03 -13.62
CA GLY A 135 9.80 -21.24 -12.97
C GLY A 135 10.88 -21.02 -11.90
N GLU A 136 11.81 -20.10 -12.13
CA GLU A 136 12.82 -19.68 -11.15
C GLU A 136 12.14 -19.07 -9.92
N ARG A 137 11.23 -18.13 -10.13
CA ARG A 137 10.48 -17.46 -9.05
C ARG A 137 9.73 -18.45 -8.16
N ILE A 138 9.08 -19.45 -8.76
CA ILE A 138 8.37 -20.47 -8.00
C ILE A 138 9.35 -21.30 -7.16
N ARG A 139 10.50 -21.70 -7.72
CA ARG A 139 11.54 -22.44 -6.95
C ARG A 139 12.04 -21.61 -5.78
N ASP A 140 12.37 -20.33 -5.99
CA ASP A 140 12.85 -19.42 -4.95
C ASP A 140 11.81 -19.25 -3.85
N ALA A 141 10.54 -19.12 -4.22
CA ALA A 141 9.44 -18.98 -3.29
C ALA A 141 9.27 -20.26 -2.43
N VAL A 142 9.39 -21.43 -3.02
CA VAL A 142 9.32 -22.71 -2.29
C VAL A 142 10.52 -22.88 -1.36
N SER A 143 11.75 -22.66 -1.85
CA SER A 143 12.96 -22.75 -1.03
C SER A 143 12.95 -21.77 0.13
N ALA A 144 12.55 -20.52 -0.09
CA ALA A 144 12.47 -19.53 0.97
C ALA A 144 11.57 -19.96 2.14
N ARG A 145 10.53 -20.74 1.88
CA ARG A 145 9.60 -21.25 2.90
C ARG A 145 10.10 -22.51 3.60
N ARG A 146 10.82 -23.37 2.88
CA ARG A 146 11.29 -24.64 3.42
C ARG A 146 12.63 -24.53 4.15
N ASP A 147 13.52 -23.67 3.63
CA ASP A 147 14.93 -23.65 4.05
C ASP A 147 15.20 -22.55 5.09
N LYS A 148 14.27 -21.64 5.32
CA LYS A 148 14.45 -20.60 6.35
C LYS A 148 13.86 -21.07 7.68
N PRO A 149 14.71 -21.42 8.66
CA PRO A 149 14.21 -21.69 10.01
C PRO A 149 13.55 -20.43 10.56
N ALA A 150 12.50 -20.62 11.36
CA ALA A 150 11.91 -19.54 12.13
C ALA A 150 13.01 -18.91 13.01
N ARG A 151 13.45 -17.72 12.67
CA ARG A 151 14.41 -16.97 13.49
C ARG A 151 13.62 -16.15 14.50
N PRO A 152 14.08 -16.10 15.75
CA PRO A 152 13.48 -15.20 16.72
C PRO A 152 13.54 -13.76 16.19
N PRO A 153 12.56 -12.92 16.51
CA PRO A 153 12.57 -11.51 16.12
C PRO A 153 13.85 -10.85 16.63
N ARG A 154 14.50 -10.07 15.75
CA ARG A 154 15.66 -9.27 16.16
C ARG A 154 15.20 -8.18 17.13
N VAL A 155 15.77 -8.14 18.31
CA VAL A 155 15.57 -7.04 19.27
C VAL A 155 16.48 -5.88 18.88
N LEU A 156 15.90 -4.69 18.79
CA LEU A 156 16.57 -3.43 18.51
C LEU A 156 16.66 -2.65 19.82
N PRO A 157 17.79 -2.00 20.15
CA PRO A 157 17.95 -1.33 21.43
C PRO A 157 17.04 -0.11 21.58
N ASP A 158 16.78 0.60 20.50
CA ASP A 158 16.02 1.84 20.49
C ASP A 158 15.37 2.13 19.12
N VAL A 159 14.50 3.14 19.10
CA VAL A 159 13.81 3.62 17.89
C VAL A 159 14.78 4.19 16.86
N ALA A 160 15.85 4.85 17.30
CA ALA A 160 16.84 5.46 16.39
C ALA A 160 17.55 4.40 15.54
N THR A 161 17.90 3.26 16.15
CA THR A 161 18.46 2.09 15.44
C THR A 161 17.48 1.55 14.41
N ALA A 162 16.18 1.49 14.73
CA ALA A 162 15.16 1.05 13.81
C ALA A 162 14.98 2.02 12.63
N VAL A 163 14.99 3.34 12.90
CA VAL A 163 14.94 4.38 11.85
C VAL A 163 16.16 4.28 10.93
N ALA A 164 17.37 4.13 11.49
CA ALA A 164 18.58 3.95 10.69
C ALA A 164 18.49 2.70 9.77
N ALA A 165 17.98 1.59 10.28
CA ALA A 165 17.75 0.38 9.48
C ALA A 165 16.73 0.60 8.35
N ARG A 166 15.67 1.37 8.60
CA ARG A 166 14.68 1.74 7.58
C ARG A 166 15.28 2.61 6.49
N LEU A 167 16.10 3.60 6.83
CA LEU A 167 16.77 4.49 5.90
C LEU A 167 17.76 3.77 4.98
N VAL A 168 18.40 2.71 5.47
CA VAL A 168 19.24 1.84 4.61
C VAL A 168 18.40 1.08 3.59
N ALA A 169 17.18 0.66 3.97
CA ALA A 169 16.30 -0.13 3.11
C ALA A 169 15.50 0.71 2.10
N SER A 170 15.28 1.99 2.39
CA SER A 170 14.42 2.86 1.57
C SER A 170 14.95 4.29 1.54
N ARG A 171 14.97 4.88 0.34
CA ARG A 171 15.28 6.30 0.19
C ARG A 171 14.07 7.13 0.61
N MET A 172 14.12 7.73 1.78
CA MET A 172 13.11 8.64 2.32
C MET A 172 13.74 9.57 3.36
N SER A 173 13.03 10.62 3.76
CA SER A 173 13.48 11.50 4.83
C SER A 173 13.48 10.79 6.18
N PRO A 174 14.33 11.21 7.14
CA PRO A 174 14.33 10.68 8.49
C PRO A 174 12.98 10.83 9.20
N GLU A 175 12.28 11.93 8.95
CA GLU A 175 10.96 12.24 9.52
C GLU A 175 9.91 11.25 9.00
N ALA A 176 9.88 11.00 7.70
CA ALA A 176 9.00 10.00 7.09
C ALA A 176 9.30 8.59 7.60
N ALA A 177 10.58 8.22 7.67
CA ALA A 177 11.00 6.93 8.22
C ALA A 177 10.56 6.75 9.67
N ARG A 178 10.68 7.79 10.50
CA ARG A 178 10.28 7.74 11.92
C ARG A 178 8.80 7.45 12.09
N LEU A 179 7.91 8.11 11.33
CA LEU A 179 6.47 7.88 11.40
C LEU A 179 6.10 6.41 11.12
N ILE A 180 6.68 5.83 10.07
CA ILE A 180 6.46 4.42 9.72
C ILE A 180 7.03 3.49 10.80
N VAL A 181 8.24 3.79 11.28
CA VAL A 181 8.95 2.95 12.25
C VAL A 181 8.22 2.93 13.59
N GLU A 182 7.83 4.08 14.13
CA GLU A 182 7.16 4.17 15.43
C GLU A 182 5.89 3.33 15.47
N ARG A 183 5.07 3.34 14.41
CA ARG A 183 3.87 2.48 14.32
C ARG A 183 4.22 1.00 14.13
N ASN A 184 5.36 0.70 13.54
CA ASN A 184 5.78 -0.67 13.23
C ASN A 184 6.59 -1.35 14.34
N LEU A 185 6.86 -0.66 15.45
CA LEU A 185 7.57 -1.21 16.59
C LEU A 185 6.61 -1.62 17.71
N ARG A 186 6.99 -2.66 18.42
CA ARG A 186 6.43 -3.02 19.72
C ARG A 186 7.55 -3.16 20.74
N GLU A 187 7.29 -2.75 21.97
CA GLU A 187 8.19 -2.98 23.08
C GLU A 187 8.28 -4.48 23.39
N VAL A 188 9.49 -4.92 23.70
CA VAL A 188 9.82 -6.27 24.13
C VAL A 188 10.89 -6.21 25.20
N GLU A 189 11.14 -7.29 25.91
CA GLU A 189 12.25 -7.36 26.85
C GLU A 189 13.58 -7.05 26.14
N GLY A 190 14.31 -6.07 26.64
CA GLY A 190 15.59 -5.61 26.08
C GLY A 190 15.48 -4.62 24.91
N GLY A 191 14.30 -4.08 24.58
CA GLY A 191 14.15 -3.05 23.56
C GLY A 191 12.90 -3.15 22.71
N TYR A 192 13.05 -3.18 21.40
CA TYR A 192 11.95 -3.14 20.42
C TYR A 192 12.05 -4.27 19.42
N ALA A 193 10.91 -4.75 18.94
CA ALA A 193 10.82 -5.67 17.81
C ALA A 193 9.86 -5.11 16.75
N TRP A 194 10.11 -5.46 15.49
CA TRP A 194 9.18 -5.15 14.40
C TRP A 194 7.85 -5.86 14.59
N ARG A 195 6.77 -5.14 14.32
CA ARG A 195 5.43 -5.72 14.23
C ARG A 195 5.21 -6.43 12.91
N SER A 196 5.85 -5.97 11.83
CA SER A 196 5.71 -6.57 10.51
C SER A 196 6.04 -8.07 10.53
N ASP A 197 5.19 -8.85 9.88
CA ASP A 197 5.42 -10.28 9.73
C ASP A 197 6.64 -10.54 8.83
N PRO A 198 7.65 -11.29 9.28
CA PRO A 198 8.83 -11.60 8.46
C PRO A 198 8.49 -12.29 7.12
N ARG A 199 7.34 -12.99 7.04
CA ARG A 199 6.87 -13.66 5.83
C ARG A 199 6.54 -12.69 4.70
N LEU A 200 6.29 -11.42 4.97
CA LEU A 200 6.12 -10.36 3.96
C LEU A 200 7.35 -10.21 3.06
N THR A 201 8.53 -10.57 3.55
CA THR A 201 9.79 -10.48 2.79
C THR A 201 10.07 -11.72 1.94
N TRP A 202 9.22 -12.75 2.00
CA TRP A 202 9.38 -13.93 1.17
C TRP A 202 9.00 -13.65 -0.28
N PRO A 203 9.71 -14.23 -1.25
CA PRO A 203 9.35 -14.06 -2.64
C PRO A 203 7.93 -14.58 -2.90
N GLY A 204 7.13 -13.81 -3.64
CA GLY A 204 5.83 -14.28 -4.11
C GLY A 204 5.98 -15.35 -5.19
N HIS A 205 5.08 -16.35 -5.22
CA HIS A 205 5.11 -17.43 -6.19
C HIS A 205 4.84 -16.95 -7.63
N LEU A 206 3.89 -16.03 -7.76
CA LEU A 206 3.41 -15.57 -9.05
C LEU A 206 3.48 -14.03 -9.13
N ARG A 207 3.72 -13.53 -10.31
CA ARG A 207 3.55 -12.12 -10.70
C ARG A 207 2.85 -12.07 -12.05
N MET A 208 1.97 -11.12 -12.22
CA MET A 208 1.38 -10.82 -13.52
C MET A 208 2.47 -10.30 -14.45
N ASP A 209 2.43 -10.70 -15.70
CA ASP A 209 3.20 -10.05 -16.76
C ASP A 209 2.55 -8.73 -17.20
N GLU A 210 3.24 -7.95 -17.99
CA GLU A 210 2.74 -6.63 -18.41
C GLU A 210 1.45 -6.73 -19.25
N ALA A 211 1.31 -7.77 -20.06
CA ALA A 211 0.10 -7.97 -20.88
C ALA A 211 -1.12 -8.23 -19.99
N THR A 212 -0.98 -9.05 -18.97
CA THR A 212 -2.03 -9.33 -17.96
C THR A 212 -2.39 -8.06 -17.18
N ILE A 213 -1.38 -7.26 -16.76
CA ILE A 213 -1.61 -5.99 -16.05
C ILE A 213 -2.40 -5.02 -16.94
N GLN A 214 -2.01 -4.85 -18.20
CA GLN A 214 -2.71 -3.96 -19.13
C GLN A 214 -4.14 -4.44 -19.40
N ALA A 215 -4.36 -5.74 -19.54
CA ALA A 215 -5.71 -6.29 -19.71
C ALA A 215 -6.59 -6.01 -18.48
N MET A 216 -6.05 -6.15 -17.28
CA MET A 216 -6.73 -5.82 -16.03
C MET A 216 -7.02 -4.30 -15.93
N LEU A 217 -6.06 -3.42 -16.30
CA LEU A 217 -6.28 -1.98 -16.27
C LEU A 217 -7.42 -1.54 -17.19
N ARG A 218 -7.61 -2.19 -18.37
CA ARG A 218 -8.73 -1.91 -19.27
C ARG A 218 -10.10 -2.23 -18.66
N ALA A 219 -10.15 -3.05 -17.63
CA ALA A 219 -11.40 -3.39 -16.93
C ALA A 219 -11.77 -2.36 -15.84
N ILE A 220 -10.89 -1.40 -15.54
CA ILE A 220 -11.18 -0.34 -14.57
C ILE A 220 -12.20 0.64 -15.18
N GLU A 221 -13.33 0.81 -14.49
CA GLU A 221 -14.39 1.75 -14.88
C GLU A 221 -14.25 3.11 -14.17
N ALA A 222 -13.68 3.09 -12.98
CA ALA A 222 -13.50 4.29 -12.17
C ALA A 222 -12.45 5.24 -12.79
N PRO A 223 -12.64 6.57 -12.70
CA PRO A 223 -11.60 7.52 -13.02
C PRO A 223 -10.34 7.31 -12.18
N VAL A 224 -9.16 7.52 -12.78
CA VAL A 224 -7.86 7.29 -12.14
C VAL A 224 -7.00 8.55 -12.22
N ARG A 225 -6.42 8.96 -11.09
CA ARG A 225 -5.40 10.01 -11.05
C ARG A 225 -4.13 9.50 -10.41
N VAL A 226 -2.98 9.76 -11.06
CA VAL A 226 -1.67 9.32 -10.63
C VAL A 226 -0.79 10.52 -10.30
N VAL A 227 -0.09 10.46 -9.19
CA VAL A 227 1.08 11.30 -8.90
C VAL A 227 2.31 10.42 -8.95
N ALA A 228 3.26 10.78 -9.81
CA ALA A 228 4.49 10.04 -10.02
C ALA A 228 5.71 10.89 -9.70
N ALA A 229 6.78 10.27 -9.23
CA ALA A 229 8.04 10.93 -8.93
C ALA A 229 8.93 11.09 -10.17
N ASP A 230 9.79 12.11 -10.14
CA ASP A 230 10.93 12.26 -11.01
C ASP A 230 12.19 12.45 -10.13
N PRO A 231 13.23 11.61 -10.26
CA PRO A 231 13.41 10.55 -11.25
C PRO A 231 12.53 9.32 -10.99
N ALA A 232 11.97 8.75 -12.06
CA ALA A 232 11.13 7.57 -12.00
C ALA A 232 11.94 6.30 -11.67
N PRO A 233 11.41 5.37 -10.84
CA PRO A 233 12.04 4.08 -10.64
C PRO A 233 11.93 3.21 -11.90
N PRO A 234 12.90 2.31 -12.16
CA PRO A 234 12.94 1.50 -13.40
C PRO A 234 11.67 0.67 -13.65
N TYR A 235 11.01 0.18 -12.59
CA TYR A 235 9.77 -0.61 -12.70
C TYR A 235 8.52 0.22 -12.97
N PHE A 236 8.63 1.56 -12.91
CA PHE A 236 7.55 2.51 -13.19
C PHE A 236 8.08 3.67 -14.06
N SER A 237 8.86 3.32 -15.08
CA SER A 237 9.43 4.28 -16.03
C SER A 237 8.34 5.06 -16.77
N PRO A 238 8.68 6.21 -17.42
CA PRO A 238 7.73 6.95 -18.23
C PRO A 238 7.02 6.08 -19.28
N GLU A 239 7.76 5.19 -19.94
CA GLU A 239 7.24 4.30 -20.99
C GLU A 239 6.21 3.32 -20.42
N VAL A 240 6.52 2.68 -19.28
CA VAL A 240 5.59 1.78 -18.59
C VAL A 240 4.34 2.55 -18.17
N ARG A 241 4.52 3.73 -17.62
CA ARG A 241 3.43 4.58 -17.15
C ARG A 241 2.51 5.01 -18.29
N GLU A 242 3.07 5.48 -19.41
CA GLU A 242 2.31 5.88 -20.59
C GLU A 242 1.53 4.71 -21.19
N ALA A 243 2.17 3.55 -21.35
CA ALA A 243 1.52 2.35 -21.86
C ALA A 243 0.34 1.90 -20.98
N ARG A 244 0.48 2.02 -19.67
CA ARG A 244 -0.57 1.68 -18.70
C ARG A 244 -1.69 2.73 -18.67
N LEU A 245 -1.36 4.03 -18.74
CA LEU A 245 -2.36 5.10 -18.81
C LEU A 245 -3.24 4.95 -20.04
N ALA A 246 -2.68 4.56 -21.18
CA ALA A 246 -3.41 4.33 -22.41
C ALA A 246 -4.43 3.17 -22.32
N CYS A 247 -4.37 2.34 -21.29
CA CYS A 247 -5.33 1.28 -21.04
C CYS A 247 -6.60 1.75 -20.32
N LEU A 248 -6.56 2.92 -19.68
CA LEU A 248 -7.65 3.42 -18.85
C LEU A 248 -8.62 4.30 -19.65
N ARG A 249 -9.90 4.28 -19.29
CA ARG A 249 -10.94 5.08 -19.93
C ARG A 249 -10.79 6.57 -19.60
N GLU A 250 -10.50 6.87 -18.33
CA GLU A 250 -10.33 8.22 -17.82
C GLU A 250 -9.17 8.21 -16.84
N ALA A 251 -8.04 8.78 -17.24
CA ALA A 251 -6.86 8.84 -16.43
C ALA A 251 -6.03 10.08 -16.66
N SER A 252 -5.35 10.54 -15.62
CA SER A 252 -4.37 11.62 -15.71
C SER A 252 -3.20 11.35 -14.78
N VAL A 253 -2.04 11.90 -15.14
CA VAL A 253 -0.83 11.83 -14.33
C VAL A 253 -0.24 13.22 -14.12
N LEU A 254 0.22 13.48 -12.90
CA LEU A 254 1.09 14.59 -12.57
C LEU A 254 2.43 14.04 -12.11
N VAL A 255 3.51 14.57 -12.68
CA VAL A 255 4.88 14.21 -12.30
C VAL A 255 5.44 15.31 -11.42
N LEU A 256 5.96 14.95 -10.25
CA LEU A 256 6.57 15.85 -9.29
C LEU A 256 8.03 15.46 -9.05
N PRO A 257 8.95 16.42 -8.89
CA PRO A 257 10.32 16.08 -8.47
C PRO A 257 10.28 15.51 -7.06
N GLY A 258 10.96 14.38 -6.81
CA GLY A 258 11.00 13.81 -5.47
C GLY A 258 11.29 12.31 -5.41
N SER A 259 10.96 11.70 -4.27
CA SER A 259 11.23 10.31 -3.98
C SER A 259 9.98 9.44 -4.13
N HIS A 260 10.15 8.13 -3.96
CA HIS A 260 9.05 7.16 -3.92
C HIS A 260 7.99 7.47 -2.84
N HIS A 261 8.34 8.23 -1.79
CA HIS A 261 7.44 8.58 -0.70
C HIS A 261 6.92 10.02 -0.79
N LEU A 262 6.59 10.50 -2.00
CA LEU A 262 6.08 11.86 -2.28
C LEU A 262 4.97 12.30 -1.32
N HIS A 263 4.02 11.42 -1.01
CA HIS A 263 2.88 11.71 -0.13
C HIS A 263 3.29 12.00 1.32
N MET A 264 4.48 11.55 1.71
CA MET A 264 5.03 11.84 3.04
C MET A 264 5.94 13.06 3.04
N GLU A 265 6.69 13.27 1.97
CA GLU A 265 7.75 14.29 1.89
C GLU A 265 7.27 15.60 1.28
N GLN A 266 6.23 15.54 0.46
CA GLN A 266 5.61 16.70 -0.21
C GLN A 266 4.08 16.63 -0.13
N PRO A 267 3.50 16.54 1.09
CA PRO A 267 2.07 16.32 1.26
C PRO A 267 1.21 17.42 0.64
N ASP A 268 1.65 18.69 0.68
CA ASP A 268 0.94 19.83 0.10
C ASP A 268 0.80 19.68 -1.43
N ALA A 269 1.90 19.33 -2.12
CA ALA A 269 1.91 19.16 -3.57
C ALA A 269 1.06 17.96 -4.00
N VAL A 270 1.16 16.84 -3.28
CA VAL A 270 0.37 15.63 -3.55
C VAL A 270 -1.10 15.90 -3.27
N ALA A 271 -1.44 16.59 -2.18
CA ALA A 271 -2.80 16.99 -1.87
C ALA A 271 -3.39 17.89 -2.95
N ALA A 272 -2.65 18.91 -3.40
CA ALA A 272 -3.09 19.80 -4.49
C ALA A 272 -3.38 19.04 -5.79
N ALA A 273 -2.57 17.99 -6.08
CA ALA A 273 -2.74 17.16 -7.27
C ALA A 273 -3.97 16.24 -7.21
N LEU A 274 -4.31 15.72 -6.03
CA LEU A 274 -5.30 14.65 -5.87
C LEU A 274 -6.65 15.11 -5.34
N LEU A 275 -6.70 16.12 -4.46
CA LEU A 275 -7.92 16.41 -3.71
C LEU A 275 -9.03 17.06 -4.55
N GLY A 276 -8.70 17.85 -5.58
CA GLY A 276 -9.68 18.32 -6.54
C GLY A 276 -10.41 17.15 -7.21
N PHE A 277 -9.65 16.22 -7.72
CA PHE A 277 -10.17 15.00 -8.35
C PHE A 277 -11.03 14.12 -7.42
N LEU A 278 -10.70 14.05 -6.13
CA LEU A 278 -11.46 13.24 -5.16
C LEU A 278 -12.74 13.94 -4.66
N ARG A 279 -12.87 15.27 -4.84
CA ARG A 279 -14.05 16.05 -4.43
C ARG A 279 -15.13 16.12 -5.51
N ASP A 280 -14.75 16.12 -6.78
CA ASP A 280 -15.65 16.17 -7.94
C ASP A 280 -16.50 14.88 -8.06
#